data_5a42187f62f9c613097ec25211b488ba
#
_entry.id   5a42187f62f9c613097ec25211b488ba
#
_cell.length_a   1.000
_cell.length_b   1.000
_cell.length_c   1.000
_cell.angle_alpha   90.00
_cell.angle_beta   90.00
_cell.angle_gamma   90.00
#
_symmetry.space_group_name_H-M   'P 1'
#
loop_
_entity.id
_entity.type
_entity.pdbx_description
1 polymer ?
#
loop_
_entity_poly.entity_id
_entity_poly.type
_entity_poly.pdbx_seq_one_letter_code
_entity_poly.pdbx_strand_id
1 'polypeptide(L)'
;MQIKFIGQGLDPDSDRTAGNFIIDSIESNQYNSFIAFVAFVSRGGLNNIIDQLIQFKENKGAIRLFLGVNLNATSKEALELLLEHDIESYIVYSPNNIIYHPKIYAFEGGEVTRAIIGSSNLTESGLFQNVEASVCIDFGNEDENGSEFLADIYDHFNSIINQKHPSCQKLTPEILALLIENKIVLPEAVGRAKSNKINQEFGQKDFTKNNELLETFGKIKPKRPPKGFKKVVRKEELIVEPDENINVVYEATPLVAGSMWIETGRMTGGSRNILDLSKSGKRDGVKKFGSVSFFGVDPDNTAVTKHIDIHLGGLIYIDNPIFYAEDNSNWRIQLKGETVDGKKLTTISKPHLGQNGGFVDKVLLFTKTDDTNFKLEIIDSDDMDKLIENSSDWAKGGKGGNGRAYGII
;
A
#
# COMPACT_ATOMS: atom_id res chain seq x y z
N MET A 1 -2.75 8.82 -41.58
CA MET A 1 -2.76 8.93 -40.09
C MET A 1 -4.14 9.36 -39.60
N GLN A 2 -4.72 8.69 -38.62
CA GLN A 2 -6.00 9.02 -37.99
C GLN A 2 -5.76 9.32 -36.50
N ILE A 3 -6.29 10.45 -36.01
CA ILE A 3 -6.13 10.89 -34.61
C ILE A 3 -7.50 10.88 -33.95
N LYS A 4 -7.60 10.22 -32.78
CA LYS A 4 -8.82 10.14 -31.96
C LYS A 4 -8.54 10.61 -30.56
N PHE A 5 -9.39 11.46 -30.03
CA PHE A 5 -9.36 11.83 -28.61
C PHE A 5 -10.01 10.73 -27.75
N ILE A 6 -9.36 10.32 -26.69
CA ILE A 6 -9.87 9.41 -25.68
C ILE A 6 -10.10 10.23 -24.40
N GLY A 7 -11.35 10.58 -24.13
CA GLY A 7 -11.76 11.20 -22.86
C GLY A 7 -12.43 10.17 -21.98
N GLN A 8 -11.97 10.01 -20.75
CA GLN A 8 -12.55 9.05 -19.81
C GLN A 8 -12.97 9.74 -18.49
N GLY A 9 -13.90 9.13 -17.77
CA GLY A 9 -14.26 9.44 -16.39
C GLY A 9 -15.36 10.47 -16.19
N LEU A 10 -15.71 11.29 -17.18
CA LEU A 10 -16.81 12.25 -17.09
C LEU A 10 -18.15 11.64 -17.51
N ASP A 11 -18.14 10.74 -18.49
CA ASP A 11 -19.29 9.98 -18.92
C ASP A 11 -19.19 8.53 -18.39
N PRO A 12 -19.99 8.15 -17.37
CA PRO A 12 -19.92 6.82 -16.78
C PRO A 12 -20.40 5.70 -17.72
N ASP A 13 -21.18 6.03 -18.75
CA ASP A 13 -21.73 5.08 -19.72
C ASP A 13 -20.83 4.91 -20.94
N SER A 14 -19.81 5.74 -21.09
CA SER A 14 -18.85 5.67 -22.20
C SER A 14 -17.87 4.53 -22.02
N ASP A 15 -17.70 3.70 -23.06
CA ASP A 15 -16.67 2.65 -23.11
C ASP A 15 -15.30 3.15 -23.62
N ARG A 16 -15.17 4.43 -23.85
CA ARG A 16 -13.94 5.06 -24.34
C ARG A 16 -12.98 5.32 -23.19
N THR A 17 -12.21 4.30 -22.82
CA THR A 17 -11.14 4.40 -21.82
C THR A 17 -9.82 3.99 -22.43
N ALA A 18 -8.70 4.50 -21.91
CA ALA A 18 -7.37 4.07 -22.35
C ALA A 18 -7.18 2.56 -22.18
N GLY A 19 -7.72 1.98 -21.10
CA GLY A 19 -7.68 0.54 -20.87
C GLY A 19 -8.40 -0.27 -21.95
N ASN A 20 -9.60 0.14 -22.38
CA ASN A 20 -10.33 -0.55 -23.44
C ASN A 20 -9.58 -0.47 -24.78
N PHE A 21 -9.01 0.70 -25.11
CA PHE A 21 -8.20 0.84 -26.32
C PHE A 21 -6.94 -0.04 -26.31
N ILE A 22 -6.32 -0.24 -25.14
CA ILE A 22 -5.19 -1.16 -24.96
C ILE A 22 -5.66 -2.60 -25.14
N ILE A 23 -6.74 -3.00 -24.48
CA ILE A 23 -7.31 -4.36 -24.61
C ILE A 23 -7.68 -4.66 -26.05
N ASP A 24 -8.44 -3.77 -26.70
CA ASP A 24 -8.83 -3.91 -28.10
C ASP A 24 -7.62 -4.05 -29.03
N SER A 25 -6.53 -3.31 -28.75
CA SER A 25 -5.30 -3.41 -29.53
C SER A 25 -4.65 -4.78 -29.38
N ILE A 26 -4.55 -5.29 -28.15
CA ILE A 26 -3.97 -6.59 -27.87
C ILE A 26 -4.80 -7.72 -28.51
N GLU A 27 -6.13 -7.65 -28.42
CA GLU A 27 -7.05 -8.68 -28.92
C GLU A 27 -7.27 -8.62 -30.43
N SER A 28 -6.93 -7.51 -31.09
CA SER A 28 -7.22 -7.31 -32.53
C SER A 28 -6.43 -8.23 -33.47
N ASN A 29 -5.36 -8.87 -33.01
CA ASN A 29 -4.41 -9.66 -33.82
C ASN A 29 -3.75 -8.88 -34.99
N GLN A 30 -3.86 -7.54 -35.01
CA GLN A 30 -3.24 -6.70 -36.03
C GLN A 30 -1.80 -6.33 -35.67
N TYR A 31 -1.42 -6.47 -34.40
CA TYR A 31 -0.13 -6.08 -33.86
C TYR A 31 0.67 -7.31 -33.42
N ASN A 32 1.99 -7.21 -33.53
CA ASN A 32 2.93 -8.24 -33.11
C ASN A 32 4.01 -7.68 -32.14
N SER A 33 3.96 -6.38 -31.85
CA SER A 33 4.83 -5.72 -30.86
C SER A 33 3.99 -4.77 -30.01
N PHE A 34 4.24 -4.81 -28.70
CA PHE A 34 3.70 -3.87 -27.73
C PHE A 34 4.82 -3.32 -26.87
N ILE A 35 5.03 -2.02 -26.91
CA ILE A 35 5.97 -1.31 -26.07
C ILE A 35 5.21 -0.25 -25.25
N ALA A 36 5.54 -0.15 -23.95
CA ALA A 36 4.95 0.89 -23.11
C ALA A 36 6.01 1.60 -22.28
N PHE A 37 5.88 2.92 -22.20
CA PHE A 37 6.65 3.80 -21.32
C PHE A 37 5.67 4.40 -20.32
N VAL A 38 5.72 3.93 -19.05
CA VAL A 38 4.68 4.27 -18.08
C VAL A 38 5.29 4.64 -16.75
N ALA A 39 4.83 5.75 -16.19
CA ALA A 39 5.31 6.23 -14.90
C ALA A 39 5.00 5.26 -13.76
N PHE A 40 3.78 4.72 -13.71
CA PHE A 40 3.31 3.91 -12.59
C PHE A 40 2.49 2.71 -13.04
N VAL A 41 2.72 1.58 -12.39
CA VAL A 41 1.96 0.35 -12.59
C VAL A 41 1.45 -0.18 -11.25
N SER A 42 0.20 -0.63 -11.23
CA SER A 42 -0.40 -1.25 -10.04
C SER A 42 -0.88 -2.66 -10.33
N ARG A 43 -0.97 -3.51 -9.30
CA ARG A 43 -1.57 -4.84 -9.40
C ARG A 43 -2.98 -4.76 -9.98
N GLY A 44 -3.78 -3.79 -9.50
CA GLY A 44 -5.13 -3.56 -9.99
C GLY A 44 -5.16 -3.22 -11.49
N GLY A 45 -4.20 -2.43 -11.99
CA GLY A 45 -4.08 -2.11 -13.43
C GLY A 45 -3.74 -3.34 -14.26
N LEU A 46 -2.71 -4.07 -13.86
CA LEU A 46 -2.29 -5.28 -14.57
C LEU A 46 -3.34 -6.39 -14.55
N ASN A 47 -4.03 -6.61 -13.44
CA ASN A 47 -5.09 -7.63 -13.35
C ASN A 47 -6.18 -7.47 -14.41
N ASN A 48 -6.36 -6.26 -14.94
CA ASN A 48 -7.36 -5.99 -16.00
C ASN A 48 -6.90 -6.34 -17.40
N ILE A 49 -5.59 -6.54 -17.61
CA ILE A 49 -5.02 -6.77 -18.95
C ILE A 49 -4.03 -7.94 -18.99
N ILE A 50 -3.76 -8.60 -17.87
CA ILE A 50 -2.70 -9.63 -17.79
C ILE A 50 -3.03 -10.85 -18.65
N ASP A 51 -4.29 -11.30 -18.67
CA ASP A 51 -4.71 -12.43 -19.49
C ASP A 51 -4.46 -12.14 -20.97
N GLN A 52 -4.77 -10.92 -21.41
CA GLN A 52 -4.52 -10.47 -22.78
C GLN A 52 -3.02 -10.37 -23.09
N LEU A 53 -2.22 -9.87 -22.17
CA LEU A 53 -0.75 -9.83 -22.34
C LEU A 53 -0.16 -11.24 -22.46
N ILE A 54 -0.61 -12.18 -21.66
CA ILE A 54 -0.19 -13.59 -21.73
C ILE A 54 -0.56 -14.17 -23.11
N GLN A 55 -1.81 -14.01 -23.55
CA GLN A 55 -2.27 -14.48 -24.83
C GLN A 55 -1.49 -13.83 -25.98
N PHE A 56 -1.22 -12.54 -25.92
CA PHE A 56 -0.43 -11.83 -26.92
C PHE A 56 0.99 -12.41 -27.03
N LYS A 57 1.63 -12.69 -25.89
CA LYS A 57 2.95 -13.33 -25.83
C LYS A 57 2.91 -14.76 -26.39
N GLU A 58 1.90 -15.56 -26.04
CA GLU A 58 1.71 -16.92 -26.57
C GLU A 58 1.53 -16.93 -28.10
N ASN A 59 0.89 -15.90 -28.65
CA ASN A 59 0.76 -15.67 -30.10
C ASN A 59 2.02 -15.06 -30.72
N LYS A 60 3.17 -15.14 -30.05
CA LYS A 60 4.50 -14.64 -30.48
C LYS A 60 4.57 -13.11 -30.57
N GLY A 61 3.68 -12.39 -29.91
CA GLY A 61 3.80 -10.95 -29.76
C GLY A 61 4.96 -10.58 -28.81
N ALA A 62 5.75 -9.60 -29.21
CA ALA A 62 6.82 -9.04 -28.37
C ALA A 62 6.24 -8.00 -27.42
N ILE A 63 6.55 -8.11 -26.14
CA ILE A 63 6.11 -7.13 -25.12
C ILE A 63 7.34 -6.55 -24.44
N ARG A 64 7.43 -5.22 -24.33
CA ARG A 64 8.46 -4.53 -23.52
C ARG A 64 7.85 -3.39 -22.74
N LEU A 65 7.97 -3.44 -21.42
CA LEU A 65 7.42 -2.43 -20.52
C LEU A 65 8.55 -1.67 -19.82
N PHE A 66 8.57 -0.33 -19.93
CA PHE A 66 9.51 0.56 -19.27
C PHE A 66 8.77 1.31 -18.17
N LEU A 67 9.00 0.96 -16.91
CA LEU A 67 8.18 1.30 -15.76
C LEU A 67 8.93 2.16 -14.77
N GLY A 68 8.35 3.31 -14.40
CA GLY A 68 8.85 4.13 -13.31
C GLY A 68 8.45 3.55 -11.94
N VAL A 69 9.26 3.85 -10.92
CA VAL A 69 9.01 3.42 -9.53
C VAL A 69 9.11 4.57 -8.53
N ASN A 70 9.13 5.80 -9.02
CA ASN A 70 9.14 6.98 -8.15
C ASN A 70 7.82 7.11 -7.36
N LEU A 71 7.87 7.86 -6.26
CA LEU A 71 6.70 8.22 -5.44
C LEU A 71 5.96 7.05 -4.77
N ASN A 72 6.55 5.86 -4.72
CA ASN A 72 5.91 4.64 -4.21
C ASN A 72 4.55 4.32 -4.90
N ALA A 73 4.36 4.78 -6.14
CA ALA A 73 3.11 4.64 -6.87
C ALA A 73 3.04 3.35 -7.73
N THR A 74 4.20 2.74 -7.98
CA THR A 74 4.30 1.39 -8.55
C THR A 74 4.27 0.37 -7.43
N SER A 75 3.39 -0.64 -7.54
CA SER A 75 3.20 -1.63 -6.48
C SER A 75 4.14 -2.84 -6.61
N LYS A 76 4.55 -3.38 -5.46
CA LYS A 76 5.32 -4.63 -5.36
C LYS A 76 4.64 -5.76 -6.13
N GLU A 77 3.35 -5.96 -5.89
CA GLU A 77 2.56 -7.03 -6.46
C GLU A 77 2.41 -6.91 -7.99
N ALA A 78 2.49 -5.69 -8.53
CA ALA A 78 2.51 -5.50 -9.99
C ALA A 78 3.81 -6.03 -10.59
N LEU A 79 4.95 -5.72 -9.98
CA LEU A 79 6.25 -6.18 -10.46
C LEU A 79 6.42 -7.70 -10.27
N GLU A 80 5.91 -8.26 -9.18
CA GLU A 80 5.85 -9.71 -8.96
C GLU A 80 5.04 -10.41 -10.06
N LEU A 81 3.88 -9.86 -10.42
CA LEU A 81 3.02 -10.42 -11.47
C LEU A 81 3.71 -10.42 -12.85
N LEU A 82 4.46 -9.37 -13.17
CA LEU A 82 5.23 -9.30 -14.41
C LEU A 82 6.34 -10.35 -14.46
N LEU A 83 7.02 -10.59 -13.34
CA LEU A 83 8.02 -11.65 -13.21
C LEU A 83 7.39 -13.04 -13.30
N GLU A 84 6.26 -13.27 -12.63
CA GLU A 84 5.53 -14.54 -12.62
C GLU A 84 5.17 -15.01 -14.05
N HIS A 85 4.75 -14.06 -14.91
CA HIS A 85 4.37 -14.35 -16.27
C HIS A 85 5.49 -14.09 -17.29
N ASP A 86 6.71 -13.84 -16.83
CA ASP A 86 7.86 -13.57 -17.68
C ASP A 86 7.56 -12.50 -18.75
N ILE A 87 6.90 -11.41 -18.33
CA ILE A 87 6.67 -10.23 -19.18
C ILE A 87 7.91 -9.35 -19.15
N GLU A 88 8.55 -9.18 -20.30
CA GLU A 88 9.79 -8.42 -20.41
C GLU A 88 9.57 -6.97 -19.95
N SER A 89 10.20 -6.63 -18.82
CA SER A 89 9.99 -5.34 -18.16
C SER A 89 11.31 -4.74 -17.69
N TYR A 90 11.36 -3.42 -17.67
CA TYR A 90 12.51 -2.63 -17.27
C TYR A 90 12.08 -1.57 -16.27
N ILE A 91 12.88 -1.37 -15.23
CA ILE A 91 12.66 -0.35 -14.21
C ILE A 91 13.46 0.89 -14.59
N VAL A 92 12.79 2.03 -14.62
CA VAL A 92 13.43 3.33 -14.80
C VAL A 92 13.30 4.12 -13.51
N TYR A 93 14.44 4.34 -12.85
CA TYR A 93 14.51 5.02 -11.56
C TYR A 93 15.71 5.94 -11.47
N SER A 94 15.49 7.14 -10.94
CA SER A 94 16.56 8.08 -10.62
C SER A 94 16.43 8.57 -9.17
N PRO A 95 17.49 8.47 -8.36
CA PRO A 95 17.45 8.89 -6.95
C PRO A 95 17.49 10.43 -6.76
N ASN A 96 17.68 11.21 -7.82
CA ASN A 96 17.91 12.66 -7.77
C ASN A 96 16.64 13.52 -7.95
N ASN A 97 15.47 13.03 -7.49
CA ASN A 97 14.19 13.75 -7.57
C ASN A 97 13.65 14.02 -8.99
N ILE A 98 14.29 13.48 -10.03
CA ILE A 98 13.73 13.50 -11.38
C ILE A 98 12.80 12.30 -11.53
N ILE A 99 11.53 12.58 -11.86
CA ILE A 99 10.50 11.56 -11.97
C ILE A 99 10.39 11.11 -13.43
N TYR A 100 10.49 9.80 -13.67
CA TYR A 100 10.13 9.22 -14.94
C TYR A 100 8.60 9.18 -15.05
N HIS A 101 8.00 10.00 -15.95
CA HIS A 101 6.55 10.24 -15.92
C HIS A 101 5.81 10.13 -17.26
N PRO A 102 6.28 9.36 -18.27
CA PRO A 102 5.53 9.13 -19.51
C PRO A 102 4.31 8.23 -19.30
N LYS A 103 3.38 8.26 -20.23
CA LYS A 103 2.27 7.33 -20.38
C LYS A 103 2.05 7.18 -21.89
N ILE A 104 2.81 6.30 -22.48
CA ILE A 104 2.84 6.00 -23.91
C ILE A 104 2.70 4.50 -24.08
N TYR A 105 1.79 4.10 -24.96
CA TYR A 105 1.53 2.71 -25.32
C TYR A 105 1.57 2.63 -26.84
N ALA A 106 2.53 1.91 -27.40
CA ALA A 106 2.68 1.74 -28.85
C ALA A 106 2.53 0.27 -29.25
N PHE A 107 1.73 0.04 -30.26
CA PHE A 107 1.45 -1.26 -30.86
C PHE A 107 1.88 -1.21 -32.32
N GLU A 108 2.75 -2.11 -32.72
CA GLU A 108 3.22 -2.21 -34.10
C GLU A 108 2.80 -3.56 -34.71
N GLY A 109 2.35 -3.53 -35.95
CA GLY A 109 2.00 -4.69 -36.74
C GLY A 109 2.65 -4.66 -38.11
N GLY A 110 2.32 -5.64 -38.95
CA GLY A 110 2.86 -5.70 -40.30
C GLY A 110 2.38 -4.58 -41.23
N GLU A 111 1.17 -4.08 -41.02
CA GLU A 111 0.53 -3.08 -41.89
C GLU A 111 0.16 -1.79 -41.17
N VAL A 112 -0.09 -1.88 -39.88
CA VAL A 112 -0.63 -0.77 -39.07
C VAL A 112 0.12 -0.60 -37.75
N THR A 113 0.17 0.63 -37.31
CA THR A 113 0.73 1.05 -36.00
C THR A 113 -0.31 1.87 -35.26
N ARG A 114 -0.36 1.71 -33.94
CA ARG A 114 -1.16 2.50 -33.00
C ARG A 114 -0.30 3.05 -31.89
N ALA A 115 -0.42 4.32 -31.60
CA ALA A 115 0.17 4.93 -30.41
C ALA A 115 -0.93 5.57 -29.56
N ILE A 116 -0.91 5.35 -28.25
CA ILE A 116 -1.78 6.01 -27.26
C ILE A 116 -0.90 6.82 -26.33
N ILE A 117 -1.12 8.13 -26.28
CA ILE A 117 -0.33 9.05 -25.45
C ILE A 117 -1.28 9.92 -24.63
N GLY A 118 -1.02 10.06 -23.35
CA GLY A 118 -1.86 10.89 -22.51
C GLY A 118 -1.52 10.85 -21.02
N SER A 119 -2.56 10.93 -20.19
CA SER A 119 -2.40 10.98 -18.74
C SER A 119 -2.56 9.63 -18.04
N SER A 120 -3.07 8.60 -18.72
CA SER A 120 -3.45 7.31 -18.14
C SER A 120 -2.24 6.44 -17.80
N ASN A 121 -1.99 6.22 -16.50
CA ASN A 121 -1.01 5.24 -16.02
C ASN A 121 -1.55 3.81 -16.14
N LEU A 122 -0.66 2.82 -16.06
CA LEU A 122 -1.00 1.38 -16.05
C LEU A 122 -1.52 0.96 -14.65
N THR A 123 -2.50 1.71 -14.14
CA THR A 123 -3.19 1.47 -12.88
C THR A 123 -4.68 1.31 -13.13
N GLU A 124 -5.41 0.64 -12.24
CA GLU A 124 -6.85 0.46 -12.39
C GLU A 124 -7.56 1.80 -12.58
N SER A 125 -7.23 2.77 -11.72
CA SER A 125 -7.82 4.11 -11.80
C SER A 125 -7.43 4.84 -13.08
N GLY A 126 -6.16 4.80 -13.49
CA GLY A 126 -5.67 5.47 -14.69
C GLY A 126 -6.23 4.87 -15.99
N LEU A 127 -6.41 3.55 -16.02
CA LEU A 127 -6.95 2.88 -17.21
C LEU A 127 -8.47 3.00 -17.36
N PHE A 128 -9.23 3.08 -16.22
CA PHE A 128 -10.69 2.89 -16.29
C PHE A 128 -11.52 3.86 -15.46
N GLN A 129 -11.00 4.51 -14.42
CA GLN A 129 -11.84 5.20 -13.43
C GLN A 129 -11.62 6.71 -13.34
N ASN A 130 -10.37 7.17 -13.40
CA ASN A 130 -10.06 8.59 -13.29
C ASN A 130 -10.62 9.39 -14.47
N VAL A 131 -10.73 10.71 -14.27
CA VAL A 131 -10.85 11.63 -15.38
C VAL A 131 -9.47 11.76 -16.03
N GLU A 132 -9.35 11.19 -17.23
CA GLU A 132 -8.10 11.14 -17.99
C GLU A 132 -8.32 11.64 -19.42
N ALA A 133 -7.25 12.09 -20.04
CA ALA A 133 -7.25 12.54 -21.42
C ALA A 133 -6.07 11.90 -22.17
N SER A 134 -6.37 11.24 -23.27
CA SER A 134 -5.36 10.64 -24.14
C SER A 134 -5.69 10.86 -25.61
N VAL A 135 -4.69 10.66 -26.45
CA VAL A 135 -4.82 10.65 -27.90
C VAL A 135 -4.42 9.27 -28.40
N CYS A 136 -5.28 8.68 -29.21
CA CYS A 136 -4.98 7.47 -29.98
C CYS A 136 -4.66 7.89 -31.41
N ILE A 137 -3.51 7.47 -31.92
CA ILE A 137 -3.01 7.78 -33.24
C ILE A 137 -2.85 6.43 -33.97
N ASP A 138 -3.64 6.24 -35.02
CA ASP A 138 -3.61 5.07 -35.91
C ASP A 138 -3.02 5.47 -37.27
N PHE A 139 -2.08 4.70 -37.79
CA PHE A 139 -1.50 4.93 -39.11
C PHE A 139 -1.01 3.63 -39.75
N GLY A 140 -1.02 3.63 -41.10
CA GLY A 140 -0.39 2.56 -41.87
C GLY A 140 1.12 2.74 -41.94
N ASN A 141 1.87 1.65 -42.09
CA ASN A 141 3.34 1.69 -42.10
C ASN A 141 3.91 2.49 -43.29
N GLU A 142 3.09 2.76 -44.30
CA GLU A 142 3.43 3.61 -45.48
C GLU A 142 3.19 5.12 -45.20
N ASP A 143 2.60 5.47 -44.06
CA ASP A 143 2.35 6.87 -43.68
C ASP A 143 3.63 7.49 -43.14
N GLU A 144 4.28 8.33 -43.94
CA GLU A 144 5.57 8.97 -43.61
C GLU A 144 5.48 9.80 -42.29
N ASN A 145 4.40 10.57 -42.12
CA ASN A 145 4.23 11.38 -40.89
C ASN A 145 4.01 10.50 -39.66
N GLY A 146 3.28 9.37 -39.80
CA GLY A 146 3.09 8.41 -38.72
C GLY A 146 4.39 7.71 -38.34
N SER A 147 5.19 7.35 -39.32
CA SER A 147 6.48 6.69 -39.16
C SER A 147 7.51 7.63 -38.52
N GLU A 148 7.57 8.91 -38.95
CA GLU A 148 8.41 9.95 -38.33
C GLU A 148 8.01 10.18 -36.87
N PHE A 149 6.72 10.29 -36.58
CA PHE A 149 6.20 10.44 -35.22
C PHE A 149 6.62 9.29 -34.29
N LEU A 150 6.52 8.03 -34.75
CA LEU A 150 6.97 6.89 -33.98
C LEU A 150 8.48 6.87 -33.79
N ALA A 151 9.23 7.23 -34.82
CA ALA A 151 10.68 7.35 -34.76
C ALA A 151 11.11 8.40 -33.73
N ASP A 152 10.46 9.55 -33.66
CA ASP A 152 10.73 10.58 -32.65
C ASP A 152 10.55 10.05 -31.22
N ILE A 153 9.48 9.27 -30.99
CA ILE A 153 9.28 8.60 -29.69
C ILE A 153 10.45 7.67 -29.37
N TYR A 154 10.83 6.82 -30.31
CA TYR A 154 11.87 5.83 -30.09
C TYR A 154 13.26 6.48 -29.97
N ASP A 155 13.53 7.52 -30.71
CA ASP A 155 14.78 8.28 -30.59
C ASP A 155 14.89 8.98 -29.22
N HIS A 156 13.79 9.55 -28.74
CA HIS A 156 13.76 10.14 -27.40
C HIS A 156 14.07 9.11 -26.30
N PHE A 157 13.50 7.91 -26.40
CA PHE A 157 13.71 6.83 -25.43
C PHE A 157 14.84 5.86 -25.80
N ASN A 158 15.63 6.15 -26.84
CA ASN A 158 16.64 5.23 -27.40
C ASN A 158 17.60 4.67 -26.35
N SER A 159 18.10 5.53 -25.46
CA SER A 159 19.04 5.10 -24.40
C SER A 159 18.42 4.14 -23.40
N ILE A 160 17.09 4.26 -23.15
CA ILE A 160 16.31 3.39 -22.28
C ILE A 160 15.98 2.08 -23.00
N ILE A 161 15.48 2.16 -24.25
CA ILE A 161 15.15 0.99 -25.08
C ILE A 161 16.35 0.06 -25.26
N ASN A 162 17.53 0.63 -25.48
CA ASN A 162 18.77 -0.11 -25.67
C ASN A 162 19.52 -0.40 -24.35
N GLN A 163 18.91 -0.14 -23.19
CA GLN A 163 19.47 -0.40 -21.86
C GLN A 163 20.84 0.25 -21.62
N LYS A 164 21.12 1.35 -22.31
CA LYS A 164 22.37 2.13 -22.17
C LYS A 164 22.26 3.22 -21.09
N HIS A 165 21.04 3.58 -20.71
CA HIS A 165 20.82 4.60 -19.68
C HIS A 165 21.07 4.01 -18.28
N PRO A 166 21.92 4.61 -17.43
CA PRO A 166 22.26 4.08 -16.13
C PRO A 166 21.05 3.93 -15.16
N SER A 167 20.01 4.73 -15.37
CA SER A 167 18.77 4.67 -14.60
C SER A 167 17.79 3.57 -15.08
N CYS A 168 18.13 2.79 -16.11
CA CYS A 168 17.30 1.72 -16.66
C CYS A 168 17.91 0.36 -16.37
N GLN A 169 17.18 -0.50 -15.67
CA GLN A 169 17.59 -1.86 -15.33
C GLN A 169 16.50 -2.86 -15.70
N LYS A 170 16.88 -4.03 -16.22
CA LYS A 170 15.92 -5.10 -16.46
C LYS A 170 15.30 -5.54 -15.13
N LEU A 171 13.99 -5.71 -15.10
CA LEU A 171 13.31 -6.25 -13.92
C LEU A 171 13.71 -7.72 -13.73
N THR A 172 14.35 -8.00 -12.61
CA THR A 172 14.72 -9.35 -12.15
C THR A 172 14.31 -9.49 -10.67
N PRO A 173 14.26 -10.72 -10.12
CA PRO A 173 14.01 -10.91 -8.69
C PRO A 173 14.96 -10.10 -7.80
N GLU A 174 16.25 -9.99 -8.20
CA GLU A 174 17.26 -9.25 -7.46
C GLU A 174 17.00 -7.74 -7.47
N ILE A 175 16.65 -7.19 -8.64
CA ILE A 175 16.27 -5.75 -8.76
C ILE A 175 15.00 -5.48 -7.95
N LEU A 176 14.01 -6.37 -8.00
CA LEU A 176 12.80 -6.23 -7.19
C LEU A 176 13.13 -6.25 -5.69
N ALA A 177 13.96 -7.20 -5.24
CA ALA A 177 14.39 -7.28 -3.84
C ALA A 177 15.10 -6.00 -3.39
N LEU A 178 16.01 -5.47 -4.22
CA LEU A 178 16.70 -4.19 -3.95
C LEU A 178 15.74 -3.01 -3.80
N LEU A 179 14.72 -2.93 -4.67
CA LEU A 179 13.71 -1.86 -4.61
C LEU A 179 12.83 -1.95 -3.35
N ILE A 180 12.49 -3.17 -2.93
CA ILE A 180 11.70 -3.41 -1.70
C ILE A 180 12.53 -3.08 -0.47
N GLU A 181 13.77 -3.56 -0.37
CA GLU A 181 14.68 -3.30 0.75
C GLU A 181 14.89 -1.80 0.97
N ASN A 182 15.06 -1.05 -0.12
CA ASN A 182 15.21 0.41 -0.08
C ASN A 182 13.88 1.18 0.01
N LYS A 183 12.75 0.49 0.18
CA LYS A 183 11.40 1.09 0.31
C LYS A 183 11.00 1.99 -0.88
N ILE A 184 11.60 1.77 -2.05
CA ILE A 184 11.27 2.48 -3.30
C ILE A 184 9.96 1.93 -3.86
N VAL A 185 9.77 0.61 -3.77
CA VAL A 185 8.54 -0.09 -4.13
C VAL A 185 7.92 -0.69 -2.88
N LEU A 186 6.64 -0.45 -2.70
CA LEU A 186 5.87 -0.88 -1.53
C LEU A 186 4.71 -1.80 -1.97
N PRO A 187 4.17 -2.62 -1.05
CA PRO A 187 2.89 -3.26 -1.28
C PRO A 187 1.82 -2.24 -1.65
N GLU A 188 0.93 -2.57 -2.59
CA GLU A 188 -0.06 -1.64 -3.17
C GLU A 188 -0.92 -0.97 -2.10
N ALA A 189 -1.33 -1.72 -1.08
CA ALA A 189 -2.13 -1.17 0.00
C ALA A 189 -1.34 -0.18 0.87
N VAL A 190 -0.04 -0.40 1.06
CA VAL A 190 0.83 0.53 1.80
C VAL A 190 1.04 1.82 1.01
N GLY A 191 1.24 1.72 -0.31
CA GLY A 191 1.34 2.88 -1.19
C GLY A 191 0.07 3.73 -1.19
N ARG A 192 -1.11 3.08 -1.27
CA ARG A 192 -2.41 3.75 -1.18
C ARG A 192 -2.63 4.42 0.17
N ALA A 193 -2.27 3.75 1.27
CA ALA A 193 -2.39 4.32 2.62
C ALA A 193 -1.48 5.54 2.81
N LYS A 194 -0.24 5.51 2.31
CA LYS A 194 0.66 6.67 2.33
C LYS A 194 0.11 7.84 1.52
N SER A 195 -0.42 7.60 0.32
CA SER A 195 -1.04 8.65 -0.50
C SER A 195 -2.23 9.29 0.22
N ASN A 196 -3.09 8.48 0.83
CA ASN A 196 -4.23 8.98 1.61
C ASN A 196 -3.79 9.78 2.84
N LYS A 197 -2.70 9.36 3.50
CA LYS A 197 -2.14 10.04 4.68
C LYS A 197 -1.55 11.41 4.30
N ILE A 198 -0.78 11.48 3.22
CA ILE A 198 -0.27 12.75 2.68
C ILE A 198 -1.43 13.70 2.39
N ASN A 199 -2.50 13.22 1.76
CA ASN A 199 -3.70 14.01 1.49
C ASN A 199 -4.38 14.51 2.77
N GLN A 200 -4.36 13.76 3.86
CA GLN A 200 -4.90 14.17 5.17
C GLN A 200 -3.99 15.16 5.89
N GLU A 201 -2.67 14.98 5.86
CA GLU A 201 -1.69 15.88 6.48
C GLU A 201 -1.65 17.27 5.81
N PHE A 202 -1.89 17.34 4.48
CA PHE A 202 -2.05 18.61 3.77
C PHE A 202 -3.44 19.26 3.93
N GLY A 203 -4.22 18.83 4.95
CA GLY A 203 -5.49 19.48 5.30
C GLY A 203 -6.65 19.13 4.37
N GLN A 204 -6.51 18.13 3.50
CA GLN A 204 -7.66 17.50 2.87
C GLN A 204 -8.38 16.65 3.93
N LYS A 205 -9.18 17.32 4.77
CA LYS A 205 -10.22 16.67 5.56
C LYS A 205 -11.03 15.78 4.61
N ASP A 206 -11.58 14.68 5.13
CA ASP A 206 -12.52 13.84 4.38
C ASP A 206 -13.71 14.69 3.93
N PHE A 207 -13.55 15.39 2.81
CA PHE A 207 -14.55 16.28 2.23
C PHE A 207 -15.80 15.53 1.77
N THR A 208 -15.78 14.19 1.76
CA THR A 208 -16.98 13.39 1.46
C THR A 208 -18.09 13.59 2.49
N LYS A 209 -17.78 14.17 3.65
CA LYS A 209 -18.74 14.51 4.72
C LYS A 209 -19.07 16.00 4.80
N ASN A 210 -18.42 16.84 4.00
CA ASN A 210 -18.72 18.25 3.94
C ASN A 210 -19.86 18.49 2.94
N ASN A 211 -21.07 18.62 3.45
CA ASN A 211 -22.28 18.82 2.62
C ASN A 211 -22.13 20.03 1.68
N GLU A 212 -21.53 21.13 2.14
CA GLU A 212 -21.35 22.35 1.35
C GLU A 212 -20.45 22.11 0.12
N LEU A 213 -19.35 21.36 0.26
CA LEU A 213 -18.50 21.00 -0.87
C LEU A 213 -19.19 20.02 -1.84
N LEU A 214 -19.97 19.08 -1.31
CA LEU A 214 -20.72 18.15 -2.14
C LEU A 214 -21.89 18.81 -2.89
N GLU A 215 -22.50 19.83 -2.30
CA GLU A 215 -23.52 20.64 -2.94
C GLU A 215 -22.92 21.55 -4.02
N THR A 216 -21.72 22.09 -3.77
CA THR A 216 -21.03 23.00 -4.71
C THR A 216 -20.44 22.25 -5.90
N PHE A 217 -19.70 21.14 -5.67
CA PHE A 217 -18.93 20.48 -6.72
C PHE A 217 -19.56 19.18 -7.24
N GLY A 218 -20.48 18.57 -6.50
CA GLY A 218 -21.07 17.29 -6.85
C GLY A 218 -20.06 16.12 -6.80
N LYS A 219 -20.52 14.95 -7.18
CA LYS A 219 -19.70 13.74 -7.27
C LYS A 219 -19.63 13.24 -8.69
N ILE A 220 -18.44 13.01 -9.20
CA ILE A 220 -18.24 12.25 -10.44
C ILE A 220 -18.60 10.80 -10.13
N LYS A 221 -19.50 10.22 -10.93
CA LYS A 221 -19.86 8.80 -10.80
C LYS A 221 -18.70 7.94 -11.31
N PRO A 222 -18.15 7.03 -10.50
CA PRO A 222 -17.11 6.12 -10.98
C PRO A 222 -17.68 5.22 -12.06
N LYS A 223 -16.91 5.01 -13.12
CA LYS A 223 -17.24 4.05 -14.18
C LYS A 223 -17.27 2.63 -13.60
N ARG A 224 -18.20 1.81 -14.07
CA ARG A 224 -18.17 0.38 -13.79
C ARG A 224 -17.04 -0.27 -14.59
N PRO A 225 -16.34 -1.27 -14.01
CA PRO A 225 -15.37 -2.05 -14.78
C PRO A 225 -16.01 -2.64 -16.03
N PRO A 226 -15.24 -2.89 -17.12
CA PRO A 226 -15.74 -3.49 -18.34
C PRO A 226 -16.48 -4.81 -18.11
N LYS A 227 -17.47 -5.12 -18.95
CA LYS A 227 -18.11 -6.44 -18.95
C LYS A 227 -17.04 -7.51 -19.22
N GLY A 228 -16.90 -8.47 -18.33
CA GLY A 228 -15.84 -9.48 -18.38
C GLY A 228 -14.68 -9.21 -17.44
N PHE A 229 -14.70 -8.08 -16.73
CA PHE A 229 -13.80 -7.85 -15.61
C PHE A 229 -13.94 -9.01 -14.62
N LYS A 230 -13.01 -9.96 -14.71
CA LYS A 230 -12.85 -10.97 -13.67
C LYS A 230 -12.26 -10.25 -12.48
N LYS A 231 -13.11 -9.88 -11.52
CA LYS A 231 -12.61 -9.61 -10.17
C LYS A 231 -11.77 -10.85 -9.85
N VAL A 232 -10.44 -10.71 -9.83
CA VAL A 232 -9.58 -11.81 -9.42
C VAL A 232 -10.06 -12.14 -8.03
N VAL A 233 -10.93 -13.15 -7.93
CA VAL A 233 -11.07 -13.91 -6.71
C VAL A 233 -9.64 -14.41 -6.53
N ARG A 234 -8.91 -13.80 -5.59
CA ARG A 234 -7.64 -14.36 -5.17
C ARG A 234 -7.91 -15.86 -5.05
N LYS A 235 -7.30 -16.69 -5.89
CA LYS A 235 -7.03 -18.04 -5.44
C LYS A 235 -6.37 -17.78 -4.10
N GLU A 236 -7.06 -18.15 -3.06
CA GLU A 236 -6.48 -18.29 -1.75
C GLU A 236 -5.11 -18.92 -2.02
N GLU A 237 -4.04 -18.14 -1.88
CA GLU A 237 -2.75 -18.76 -1.59
C GLU A 237 -3.14 -19.77 -0.56
N LEU A 238 -2.88 -21.03 -0.87
CA LEU A 238 -3.20 -22.16 -0.03
C LEU A 238 -3.14 -21.66 1.40
N ILE A 239 -4.30 -21.41 2.00
CA ILE A 239 -4.42 -21.43 3.42
C ILE A 239 -3.95 -22.86 3.69
N VAL A 240 -2.69 -22.99 4.04
CA VAL A 240 -2.30 -24.13 4.88
C VAL A 240 -3.23 -23.92 6.04
N GLU A 241 -4.34 -24.68 6.04
CA GLU A 241 -5.20 -24.74 7.20
C GLU A 241 -4.22 -24.96 8.34
N PRO A 242 -4.19 -24.07 9.36
CA PRO A 242 -3.31 -24.30 10.48
C PRO A 242 -3.73 -25.70 10.95
N ASP A 243 -2.78 -26.62 10.88
CA ASP A 243 -2.96 -27.97 11.41
C ASP A 243 -3.55 -27.78 12.80
N GLU A 244 -4.79 -28.24 13.02
CA GLU A 244 -5.55 -28.02 14.26
C GLU A 244 -4.84 -28.59 15.49
N ASN A 245 -3.66 -29.18 15.31
CA ASN A 245 -2.79 -29.76 16.31
C ASN A 245 -1.47 -29.02 16.54
N ILE A 246 -1.26 -27.83 15.96
CA ILE A 246 -0.17 -26.99 16.42
C ILE A 246 -0.63 -26.37 17.76
N ASN A 247 -0.35 -27.09 18.84
CA ASN A 247 -0.11 -26.45 20.12
C ASN A 247 1.05 -25.47 19.87
N VAL A 248 0.74 -24.20 19.60
CA VAL A 248 1.72 -23.12 19.61
C VAL A 248 2.14 -22.99 21.07
N VAL A 249 3.11 -23.80 21.43
CA VAL A 249 3.92 -23.52 22.61
C VAL A 249 4.59 -22.19 22.29
N TYR A 250 4.10 -21.11 22.89
CA TYR A 250 4.82 -19.86 22.92
C TYR A 250 6.13 -20.11 23.67
N GLU A 251 7.18 -20.49 22.95
CA GLU A 251 8.53 -20.32 23.50
C GLU A 251 8.64 -18.84 23.82
N ALA A 252 8.86 -18.54 25.10
CA ALA A 252 9.05 -17.18 25.55
C ALA A 252 10.13 -16.54 24.71
N THR A 253 9.73 -15.64 23.80
CA THR A 253 10.68 -14.90 22.96
C THR A 253 11.63 -14.19 23.91
N PRO A 254 12.96 -14.26 23.74
CA PRO A 254 13.89 -13.54 24.60
C PRO A 254 13.48 -12.07 24.66
N LEU A 255 13.33 -11.51 25.87
CA LEU A 255 12.98 -10.11 26.04
C LEU A 255 14.07 -9.25 25.42
N VAL A 256 13.68 -8.41 24.44
CA VAL A 256 14.62 -7.63 23.63
C VAL A 256 14.70 -6.21 24.19
N ALA A 257 15.89 -5.71 24.44
CA ALA A 257 16.12 -4.33 24.84
C ALA A 257 15.49 -3.36 23.82
N GLY A 258 14.71 -2.39 24.33
CA GLY A 258 13.92 -1.48 23.50
C GLY A 258 12.47 -1.92 23.31
N SER A 259 12.00 -2.83 24.14
CA SER A 259 10.58 -3.22 24.21
C SER A 259 9.87 -2.54 25.40
N MET A 260 8.57 -2.27 25.21
CA MET A 260 7.68 -1.76 26.27
C MET A 260 6.49 -2.69 26.43
N TRP A 261 6.21 -3.10 27.62
CA TRP A 261 4.98 -3.80 27.98
C TRP A 261 3.98 -2.86 28.66
N ILE A 262 2.69 -3.05 28.40
CA ILE A 262 1.59 -2.23 28.95
C ILE A 262 0.44 -3.16 29.33
N GLU A 263 -0.01 -3.07 30.58
CA GLU A 263 -1.19 -3.76 31.08
C GLU A 263 -2.47 -3.18 30.47
N THR A 264 -3.39 -4.02 30.01
CA THR A 264 -4.59 -3.56 29.30
C THR A 264 -5.80 -3.34 30.22
N GLY A 265 -6.02 -4.17 31.21
CA GLY A 265 -7.22 -4.13 32.04
C GLY A 265 -8.52 -4.41 31.25
N ARG A 266 -9.66 -3.95 31.78
CA ARG A 266 -10.98 -4.22 31.17
C ARG A 266 -11.22 -3.36 29.92
N MET A 267 -10.79 -3.83 28.78
CA MET A 267 -11.06 -3.22 27.48
C MET A 267 -12.40 -3.72 26.93
N THR A 268 -13.52 -3.18 27.41
CA THR A 268 -14.87 -3.69 27.10
C THR A 268 -15.72 -2.69 26.31
N GLY A 269 -16.74 -3.15 25.62
CA GLY A 269 -17.70 -2.32 24.90
C GLY A 269 -17.05 -1.47 23.79
N GLY A 270 -17.32 -0.17 23.78
CA GLY A 270 -16.76 0.79 22.82
C GLY A 270 -15.25 1.02 22.96
N SER A 271 -14.65 0.65 24.08
CA SER A 271 -13.22 0.83 24.38
C SER A 271 -12.38 -0.43 24.17
N ARG A 272 -12.95 -1.50 23.63
CA ARG A 272 -12.29 -2.82 23.49
C ARG A 272 -10.99 -2.84 22.70
N ASN A 273 -10.73 -1.81 21.93
CA ASN A 273 -9.52 -1.63 21.10
C ASN A 273 -8.78 -0.32 21.43
N ILE A 274 -9.05 0.27 22.58
CA ILE A 274 -8.41 1.52 23.00
C ILE A 274 -7.49 1.19 24.18
N LEU A 275 -6.18 1.41 23.99
CA LEU A 275 -5.18 1.30 25.04
C LEU A 275 -4.81 2.71 25.53
N ASP A 276 -5.06 2.98 26.80
CA ASP A 276 -4.68 4.26 27.39
C ASP A 276 -3.16 4.28 27.64
N LEU A 277 -2.53 5.38 27.26
CA LEU A 277 -1.12 5.66 27.46
C LEU A 277 -0.95 6.75 28.50
N SER A 278 0.13 6.67 29.27
CA SER A 278 0.42 7.61 30.36
C SER A 278 1.44 8.66 29.92
N LYS A 279 1.18 9.94 30.24
CA LYS A 279 2.14 11.03 30.08
C LYS A 279 3.31 10.88 31.10
N SER A 280 3.03 10.38 32.29
CA SER A 280 4.00 10.03 33.33
C SER A 280 3.41 8.98 34.24
N GLY A 281 4.25 8.22 34.93
CA GLY A 281 3.84 7.26 35.95
C GLY A 281 4.44 7.53 37.29
N LYS A 282 4.14 6.64 38.24
CA LYS A 282 4.75 6.61 39.57
C LYS A 282 5.11 5.18 39.97
N ARG A 283 6.21 5.06 40.74
CA ARG A 283 6.59 3.86 41.47
C ARG A 283 7.09 4.27 42.85
N ASP A 284 6.52 3.69 43.87
CA ASP A 284 6.88 3.99 45.28
C ASP A 284 6.85 5.51 45.61
N GLY A 285 5.85 6.23 45.06
CA GLY A 285 5.68 7.66 45.22
C GLY A 285 6.58 8.54 44.31
N VAL A 286 7.57 7.95 43.64
CA VAL A 286 8.51 8.67 42.74
C VAL A 286 7.94 8.77 41.35
N LYS A 287 8.02 9.97 40.74
CA LYS A 287 7.62 10.20 39.34
C LYS A 287 8.56 9.46 38.40
N LYS A 288 7.97 8.77 37.41
CA LYS A 288 8.63 7.96 36.39
C LYS A 288 8.25 8.44 34.99
N PHE A 289 8.91 7.87 34.00
CA PHE A 289 8.62 8.12 32.58
C PHE A 289 7.15 7.82 32.21
N GLY A 290 6.71 8.28 31.05
CA GLY A 290 5.38 8.01 30.52
C GLY A 290 5.43 7.02 29.36
N SER A 291 4.42 6.14 29.26
CA SER A 291 4.39 5.14 28.18
C SER A 291 4.23 5.74 26.78
N VAL A 292 3.65 6.94 26.66
CA VAL A 292 3.45 7.61 25.37
C VAL A 292 4.77 7.95 24.67
N SER A 293 5.81 8.33 25.44
CA SER A 293 7.11 8.72 24.88
C SER A 293 7.84 7.57 24.18
N PHE A 294 7.58 6.33 24.57
CA PHE A 294 8.14 5.15 23.90
C PHE A 294 7.76 5.08 22.42
N PHE A 295 6.56 5.52 22.09
CA PHE A 295 6.07 5.57 20.71
C PHE A 295 6.58 6.80 19.92
N GLY A 296 7.53 7.56 20.50
CA GLY A 296 8.10 8.76 19.85
C GLY A 296 7.10 9.93 19.77
N VAL A 297 6.17 10.00 20.72
CA VAL A 297 5.22 11.12 20.87
C VAL A 297 5.63 11.99 22.02
N ASP A 298 5.71 13.30 21.78
CA ASP A 298 5.93 14.28 22.85
C ASP A 298 4.66 14.41 23.69
N PRO A 299 4.70 14.04 24.98
CA PRO A 299 3.52 14.08 25.85
C PRO A 299 2.95 15.47 26.08
N ASP A 300 3.70 16.53 25.82
CA ASP A 300 3.28 17.93 25.99
C ASP A 300 2.64 18.53 24.72
N ASN A 301 2.85 17.89 23.56
CA ASN A 301 2.26 18.31 22.28
C ASN A 301 0.95 17.55 22.01
N THR A 302 -0.15 17.97 22.64
CA THR A 302 -1.47 17.31 22.56
C THR A 302 -2.16 17.46 21.20
N ALA A 303 -1.67 18.32 20.31
CA ALA A 303 -2.23 18.53 18.99
C ALA A 303 -1.79 17.46 17.97
N VAL A 304 -0.77 16.64 18.29
CA VAL A 304 -0.20 15.65 17.37
C VAL A 304 -0.97 14.34 17.47
N THR A 305 -1.28 13.77 16.30
CA THR A 305 -1.68 12.37 16.16
C THR A 305 -0.56 11.62 15.44
N LYS A 306 -0.02 10.58 16.05
CA LYS A 306 0.98 9.69 15.43
C LYS A 306 0.31 8.38 15.03
N HIS A 307 0.59 7.94 13.82
CA HIS A 307 0.12 6.65 13.30
C HIS A 307 1.26 5.63 13.34
N ILE A 308 0.96 4.43 13.82
CA ILE A 308 1.92 3.33 13.86
C ILE A 308 1.34 2.08 13.22
N ASP A 309 2.24 1.24 12.71
CA ASP A 309 1.92 -0.05 12.13
C ASP A 309 2.30 -1.15 13.11
N ILE A 310 1.40 -2.12 13.30
CA ILE A 310 1.55 -3.19 14.29
C ILE A 310 1.73 -4.51 13.57
N HIS A 311 2.83 -5.19 13.88
CA HIS A 311 3.15 -6.52 13.41
C HIS A 311 2.70 -7.54 14.45
N LEU A 312 1.70 -8.36 14.14
CA LEU A 312 1.16 -9.38 15.02
C LEU A 312 0.85 -10.67 14.25
N GLY A 313 1.39 -11.80 14.70
CA GLY A 313 1.10 -13.11 14.10
C GLY A 313 1.49 -13.21 12.62
N GLY A 314 2.61 -12.59 12.22
CA GLY A 314 3.05 -12.56 10.83
C GLY A 314 2.28 -11.58 9.91
N LEU A 315 1.29 -10.87 10.44
CA LEU A 315 0.49 -9.87 9.72
C LEU A 315 0.88 -8.46 10.15
N ILE A 316 0.72 -7.51 9.22
CA ILE A 316 0.95 -6.08 9.49
C ILE A 316 -0.39 -5.37 9.47
N TYR A 317 -0.77 -4.79 10.60
CA TYR A 317 -1.96 -3.99 10.80
C TYR A 317 -1.59 -2.52 10.72
N ILE A 318 -1.94 -1.88 9.61
CA ILE A 318 -1.58 -0.51 9.30
C ILE A 318 -2.55 0.46 9.98
N ASP A 319 -2.04 1.65 10.29
CA ASP A 319 -2.86 2.79 10.73
C ASP A 319 -3.50 2.62 12.11
N ASN A 320 -2.67 2.44 13.13
CA ASN A 320 -3.12 2.48 14.52
C ASN A 320 -2.75 3.87 15.11
N PRO A 321 -3.74 4.79 15.26
CA PRO A 321 -3.44 6.15 15.69
C PRO A 321 -3.18 6.25 17.18
N ILE A 322 -2.20 7.07 17.54
CA ILE A 322 -1.89 7.53 18.89
C ILE A 322 -2.24 9.02 18.95
N PHE A 323 -3.15 9.40 19.82
CA PHE A 323 -3.64 10.76 19.93
C PHE A 323 -4.03 11.11 21.38
N TYR A 324 -4.10 12.41 21.67
CA TYR A 324 -4.61 12.90 22.95
C TYR A 324 -6.13 13.03 22.88
N ALA A 325 -6.82 12.37 23.80
CA ALA A 325 -8.27 12.45 23.93
C ALA A 325 -8.64 13.54 24.93
N GLU A 326 -9.07 14.71 24.46
CA GLU A 326 -9.38 15.88 25.27
C GLU A 326 -10.44 15.59 26.32
N ASP A 327 -11.54 14.92 25.94
CA ASP A 327 -12.64 14.55 26.84
C ASP A 327 -12.20 13.73 28.06
N ASN A 328 -11.12 12.97 27.93
CA ASN A 328 -10.59 12.10 28.97
C ASN A 328 -9.24 12.56 29.52
N SER A 329 -8.70 13.62 28.96
CA SER A 329 -7.39 14.19 29.34
C SER A 329 -6.27 13.15 29.37
N ASN A 330 -6.25 12.21 28.42
CA ASN A 330 -5.22 11.17 28.34
C ASN A 330 -4.81 10.84 26.90
N TRP A 331 -3.60 10.32 26.75
CA TRP A 331 -3.10 9.75 25.51
C TRP A 331 -3.70 8.37 25.28
N ARG A 332 -3.95 8.03 24.02
CA ARG A 332 -4.55 6.75 23.61
C ARG A 332 -3.93 6.22 22.34
N ILE A 333 -3.80 4.91 22.27
CA ILE A 333 -3.61 4.19 21.01
C ILE A 333 -4.89 3.44 20.68
N GLN A 334 -5.41 3.64 19.46
CA GLN A 334 -6.48 2.81 18.92
C GLN A 334 -5.91 1.64 18.13
N LEU A 335 -6.04 0.45 18.68
CA LEU A 335 -5.66 -0.82 18.04
C LEU A 335 -6.73 -1.24 17.03
N LYS A 336 -6.85 -0.46 15.95
CA LYS A 336 -7.90 -0.62 14.92
C LYS A 336 -7.36 -0.85 13.51
N GLY A 337 -6.04 -0.97 13.39
CA GLY A 337 -5.37 -1.18 12.13
C GLY A 337 -5.96 -2.35 11.35
N GLU A 338 -5.87 -2.26 10.05
CA GLU A 338 -6.31 -3.29 9.12
C GLU A 338 -5.12 -3.81 8.33
N THR A 339 -5.11 -5.10 8.04
CA THR A 339 -4.14 -5.66 7.11
C THR A 339 -4.50 -5.24 5.69
N VAL A 340 -3.57 -5.42 4.78
CA VAL A 340 -3.74 -5.13 3.35
C VAL A 340 -4.98 -5.80 2.75
N ASP A 341 -5.32 -6.99 3.22
CA ASP A 341 -6.48 -7.77 2.79
C ASP A 341 -7.76 -7.46 3.61
N GLY A 342 -7.75 -6.40 4.41
CA GLY A 342 -8.92 -5.90 5.15
C GLY A 342 -9.25 -6.64 6.44
N LYS A 343 -8.32 -7.47 6.96
CA LYS A 343 -8.49 -8.11 8.27
C LYS A 343 -8.22 -7.10 9.37
N LYS A 344 -9.19 -6.89 10.24
CA LYS A 344 -9.07 -5.95 11.35
C LYS A 344 -8.32 -6.57 12.53
N LEU A 345 -7.39 -5.84 13.11
CA LEU A 345 -6.64 -6.26 14.29
C LEU A 345 -7.57 -6.80 15.40
N THR A 346 -8.68 -6.11 15.66
CA THR A 346 -9.67 -6.49 16.66
C THR A 346 -10.43 -7.78 16.34
N THR A 347 -10.46 -8.21 15.09
CA THR A 347 -11.17 -9.43 14.69
C THR A 347 -10.29 -10.65 14.83
N ILE A 348 -9.01 -10.52 14.49
CA ILE A 348 -8.05 -11.66 14.53
C ILE A 348 -7.58 -11.95 15.95
N SER A 349 -7.49 -10.92 16.79
CA SER A 349 -7.08 -11.12 18.19
C SER A 349 -8.06 -11.95 19.02
N LYS A 350 -9.35 -12.03 18.63
CA LYS A 350 -10.38 -12.78 19.36
C LYS A 350 -10.15 -14.29 19.49
N PRO A 351 -9.83 -15.02 18.41
CA PRO A 351 -9.67 -16.48 18.48
C PRO A 351 -8.42 -16.92 19.25
N HIS A 352 -7.40 -16.08 19.31
CA HIS A 352 -6.09 -16.41 19.88
C HIS A 352 -5.92 -15.99 21.34
N LEU A 353 -6.91 -15.31 21.93
CA LEU A 353 -6.79 -14.69 23.25
C LEU A 353 -7.60 -15.37 24.35
N GLY A 354 -7.95 -16.65 24.16
CA GLY A 354 -8.61 -17.45 25.18
C GLY A 354 -10.05 -17.02 25.49
N GLN A 355 -10.62 -17.49 26.64
CA GLN A 355 -12.05 -17.33 26.97
C GLN A 355 -12.57 -15.90 27.01
N ASN A 356 -11.72 -14.91 27.25
CA ASN A 356 -12.14 -13.51 27.37
C ASN A 356 -12.09 -12.70 26.08
N GLY A 357 -11.53 -13.22 25.00
CA GLY A 357 -11.44 -12.58 23.68
C GLY A 357 -10.85 -11.16 23.69
N GLY A 358 -10.16 -10.74 22.65
CA GLY A 358 -9.61 -9.39 22.55
C GLY A 358 -8.38 -9.15 23.45
N PHE A 359 -8.21 -7.91 23.87
CA PHE A 359 -7.07 -7.47 24.70
C PHE A 359 -7.40 -7.40 26.20
N VAL A 360 -8.50 -8.00 26.63
CA VAL A 360 -9.01 -7.90 28.01
C VAL A 360 -8.08 -8.61 28.99
N ASP A 361 -7.67 -7.90 30.05
CA ASP A 361 -6.83 -8.41 31.13
C ASP A 361 -5.57 -9.14 30.62
N LYS A 362 -4.88 -8.53 29.65
CA LYS A 362 -3.62 -8.98 29.04
C LYS A 362 -2.51 -7.98 29.26
N VAL A 363 -1.33 -8.33 28.88
CA VAL A 363 -0.19 -7.43 28.73
C VAL A 363 0.20 -7.37 27.28
N LEU A 364 0.30 -6.16 26.73
CA LEU A 364 0.74 -5.91 25.35
C LEU A 364 2.22 -5.52 25.38
N LEU A 365 3.07 -6.36 24.77
CA LEU A 365 4.50 -6.11 24.61
C LEU A 365 4.76 -5.55 23.20
N PHE A 366 5.19 -4.30 23.14
CA PHE A 366 5.58 -3.61 21.93
C PHE A 366 7.10 -3.59 21.79
N THR A 367 7.63 -4.14 20.72
CA THR A 367 9.05 -4.03 20.37
C THR A 367 9.18 -3.07 19.19
N LYS A 368 9.92 -1.98 19.40
CA LYS A 368 10.13 -0.97 18.37
C LYS A 368 11.10 -1.52 17.31
N THR A 369 10.65 -1.58 16.05
CA THR A 369 11.50 -1.96 14.89
C THR A 369 12.00 -0.73 14.15
N ASP A 370 11.19 0.33 14.08
CA ASP A 370 11.56 1.67 13.62
C ASP A 370 10.62 2.73 14.23
N ASP A 371 10.64 3.96 13.73
CA ASP A 371 9.84 5.06 14.34
C ASP A 371 8.33 4.88 14.18
N THR A 372 7.88 4.07 13.25
CA THR A 372 6.45 3.84 12.96
C THR A 372 6.04 2.38 13.04
N ASN A 373 6.97 1.43 13.08
CA ASN A 373 6.70 0.01 13.09
C ASN A 373 7.00 -0.62 14.45
N PHE A 374 6.04 -1.39 14.95
CA PHE A 374 6.13 -2.06 16.25
C PHE A 374 5.66 -3.50 16.12
N LYS A 375 6.48 -4.46 16.56
CA LYS A 375 6.04 -5.82 16.78
C LYS A 375 5.19 -5.86 18.05
N LEU A 376 4.01 -6.49 17.99
CA LEU A 376 3.13 -6.69 19.14
C LEU A 376 3.09 -8.15 19.52
N GLU A 377 3.28 -8.42 20.80
CA GLU A 377 3.04 -9.72 21.42
C GLU A 377 2.00 -9.54 22.52
N ILE A 378 1.11 -10.53 22.66
CA ILE A 378 0.04 -10.51 23.66
C ILE A 378 0.38 -11.57 24.67
N ILE A 379 0.56 -11.13 25.92
CA ILE A 379 1.06 -11.94 27.05
C ILE A 379 -0.06 -12.04 28.08
N ASP A 380 -0.18 -13.18 28.73
CA ASP A 380 -1.13 -13.34 29.82
C ASP A 380 -0.72 -12.52 31.06
N SER A 381 -1.70 -11.97 31.75
CA SER A 381 -1.44 -11.18 32.98
C SER A 381 -0.71 -11.95 34.07
N ASP A 382 -0.82 -13.29 34.07
CA ASP A 382 -0.11 -14.17 35.02
C ASP A 382 1.43 -14.11 34.88
N ASP A 383 1.94 -13.66 33.71
CA ASP A 383 3.37 -13.49 33.46
C ASP A 383 3.89 -12.08 33.81
N MET A 384 3.05 -11.20 34.35
CA MET A 384 3.42 -9.81 34.65
C MET A 384 4.57 -9.67 35.63
N ASP A 385 4.65 -10.52 36.64
CA ASP A 385 5.74 -10.49 37.64
C ASP A 385 7.11 -10.74 36.97
N LYS A 386 7.18 -11.64 36.00
CA LYS A 386 8.39 -11.90 35.21
C LYS A 386 8.77 -10.67 34.36
N LEU A 387 7.79 -9.97 33.80
CA LEU A 387 8.03 -8.75 33.02
C LEU A 387 8.57 -7.63 33.92
N ILE A 388 8.02 -7.46 35.13
CA ILE A 388 8.49 -6.51 36.12
C ILE A 388 9.94 -6.81 36.55
N GLU A 389 10.26 -8.06 36.83
CA GLU A 389 11.61 -8.49 37.22
C GLU A 389 12.66 -8.22 36.14
N ASN A 390 12.27 -8.38 34.87
CA ASN A 390 13.16 -8.19 33.71
C ASN A 390 13.16 -6.75 33.18
N SER A 391 12.39 -5.85 33.78
CA SER A 391 12.30 -4.45 33.34
C SER A 391 13.48 -3.62 33.82
N SER A 392 14.09 -2.86 32.93
CA SER A 392 15.08 -1.83 33.29
C SER A 392 14.44 -0.71 34.11
N ASP A 393 13.19 -0.35 33.84
CA ASP A 393 12.34 0.51 34.66
C ASP A 393 10.86 0.22 34.39
N TRP A 394 10.00 0.47 35.41
CA TRP A 394 8.55 0.31 35.29
C TRP A 394 7.80 1.32 36.16
N ALA A 395 6.53 1.53 35.88
CA ALA A 395 5.69 2.46 36.62
C ALA A 395 4.20 2.10 36.50
N LYS A 396 3.37 2.71 37.34
CA LYS A 396 1.91 2.72 37.20
C LYS A 396 1.44 4.09 36.77
N GLY A 397 0.56 4.13 35.77
CA GLY A 397 -0.06 5.35 35.27
C GLY A 397 -1.20 5.85 36.16
N GLY A 398 -1.95 6.85 35.67
CA GLY A 398 -3.10 7.43 36.37
C GLY A 398 -2.78 8.38 37.52
N LYS A 399 -3.82 9.07 38.00
CA LYS A 399 -3.67 9.99 39.16
C LYS A 399 -3.27 9.19 40.40
N GLY A 400 -2.11 9.52 40.97
CA GLY A 400 -1.62 8.87 42.21
C GLY A 400 -0.88 7.54 42.00
N GLY A 401 -0.69 7.05 40.79
CA GLY A 401 -0.02 5.76 40.55
C GLY A 401 -0.93 4.54 40.77
N ASN A 402 -2.25 4.73 40.69
CA ASN A 402 -3.26 3.66 40.85
C ASN A 402 -3.78 3.13 39.51
N GLY A 403 -3.14 3.52 38.40
CA GLY A 403 -3.49 3.07 37.07
C GLY A 403 -2.77 1.79 36.65
N ARG A 404 -2.84 1.47 35.37
CA ARG A 404 -2.22 0.31 34.77
C ARG A 404 -0.70 0.38 34.83
N ALA A 405 -0.08 -0.79 34.96
CA ALA A 405 1.37 -0.91 34.96
C ALA A 405 1.91 -0.93 33.52
N TYR A 406 3.14 -0.44 33.38
CA TYR A 406 3.92 -0.53 32.16
C TYR A 406 5.41 -0.45 32.47
N GLY A 407 6.24 -1.04 31.63
CA GLY A 407 7.69 -1.06 31.84
C GLY A 407 8.48 -1.18 30.55
N ILE A 408 9.76 -0.88 30.62
CA ILE A 408 10.75 -0.98 29.54
C ILE A 408 11.69 -2.14 29.84
N ILE A 409 11.94 -2.95 28.83
CA ILE A 409 12.88 -4.08 28.89
C ILE A 409 14.11 -3.72 28.08
#